data_9750b76e2ec6ed53e32410cb459afc91
#
_entry.id   9750b76e2ec6ed53e32410cb459afc91
#
_cell.length_a   1.000
_cell.length_b   1.000
_cell.length_c   1.000
_cell.angle_alpha   90.00
_cell.angle_beta   90.00
_cell.angle_gamma   90.00
#
_symmetry.space_group_name_H-M   'P 1'
#
loop_
_entity.id
_entity.type
_entity.pdbx_description
1 polymer ?
#
loop_
_entity_poly.entity_id
_entity_poly.type
_entity_poly.pdbx_seq_one_letter_code
_entity_poly.pdbx_strand_id
1 'polypeptide(L)'
;MLFSRLSIQLKITLLAGLCLLAIVAVLVSASVIQASRSATLVKQASSSMLEESARLRMTARGESQALHMQRYFMDAYQYGRGAATQVLFIREQAEKRFLDAFDLREDLNRQISSALKANRSLLGIYVVFEPNALDGKDDLFVDQDNLGSNDKGRFSIYWSQG
;
A
#
# COMPACT_ATOMS: atom_id res chain seq x y z
N MET A 1 14.63 27.79 -77.68
CA MET A 1 15.59 28.89 -78.06
C MET A 1 15.11 30.24 -77.50
N LEU A 2 14.69 30.34 -76.26
CA LEU A 2 14.27 31.60 -75.61
C LEU A 2 15.42 32.40 -74.98
N PHE A 3 16.52 31.73 -74.61
CA PHE A 3 17.66 32.35 -73.92
C PHE A 3 18.61 33.20 -74.81
N SER A 4 18.53 33.09 -76.18
CA SER A 4 19.48 33.83 -77.06
C SER A 4 19.13 35.30 -77.32
N ARG A 5 17.92 35.76 -76.98
CA ARG A 5 17.47 37.14 -77.17
C ARG A 5 17.45 38.04 -75.91
N LEU A 6 17.88 37.53 -74.77
CA LEU A 6 17.98 38.29 -73.52
C LEU A 6 19.28 39.09 -73.44
N SER A 7 19.22 40.36 -72.92
CA SER A 7 20.37 41.13 -72.68
C SER A 7 21.34 40.50 -71.71
N ILE A 8 22.61 40.70 -71.80
CA ILE A 8 23.68 40.10 -70.98
C ILE A 8 23.38 40.36 -69.48
N GLN A 9 22.93 41.60 -69.17
CA GLN A 9 22.53 41.97 -67.79
C GLN A 9 21.40 41.09 -67.21
N LEU A 10 20.41 40.81 -68.01
CA LEU A 10 19.27 39.99 -67.60
C LEU A 10 19.66 38.53 -67.36
N LYS A 11 20.62 37.98 -68.16
CA LYS A 11 21.15 36.63 -67.98
C LYS A 11 21.92 36.50 -66.66
N ILE A 12 22.78 37.51 -66.33
CA ILE A 12 23.52 37.51 -65.06
C ILE A 12 22.59 37.62 -63.86
N THR A 13 21.59 38.52 -63.89
CA THR A 13 20.63 38.69 -62.78
C THR A 13 19.79 37.43 -62.57
N LEU A 14 19.38 36.77 -63.65
CA LEU A 14 18.61 35.54 -63.57
C LEU A 14 19.43 34.39 -63.05
N LEU A 15 20.70 34.26 -63.44
CA LEU A 15 21.60 33.24 -62.95
C LEU A 15 21.92 33.48 -61.42
N ALA A 16 22.20 34.71 -61.03
CA ALA A 16 22.45 35.07 -59.66
C ALA A 16 21.21 34.82 -58.77
N GLY A 17 20.02 35.20 -59.26
CA GLY A 17 18.78 34.92 -58.55
C GLY A 17 18.49 33.42 -58.36
N LEU A 18 18.78 32.60 -59.40
CA LEU A 18 18.58 31.15 -59.35
C LEU A 18 19.59 30.49 -58.38
N CYS A 19 20.86 30.96 -58.36
CA CYS A 19 21.83 30.49 -57.38
C CYS A 19 21.42 30.86 -55.93
N LEU A 20 20.89 32.04 -55.72
CA LEU A 20 20.46 32.50 -54.41
C LEU A 20 19.25 31.68 -53.91
N LEU A 21 18.29 31.42 -54.79
CA LEU A 21 17.14 30.53 -54.49
C LEU A 21 17.58 29.10 -54.17
N ALA A 22 18.57 28.56 -54.88
CA ALA A 22 19.10 27.24 -54.63
C ALA A 22 19.78 27.19 -53.23
N ILE A 23 20.58 28.21 -52.87
CA ILE A 23 21.20 28.25 -51.54
C ILE A 23 20.13 28.34 -50.42
N VAL A 24 19.14 29.18 -50.58
CA VAL A 24 18.05 29.32 -49.59
C VAL A 24 17.28 28.01 -49.48
N ALA A 25 16.98 27.35 -50.58
CA ALA A 25 16.28 26.07 -50.56
C ALA A 25 17.07 24.99 -49.82
N VAL A 26 18.38 24.91 -50.00
CA VAL A 26 19.28 23.99 -49.30
C VAL A 26 19.32 24.30 -47.81
N LEU A 27 19.46 25.56 -47.42
CA LEU A 27 19.49 25.98 -46.02
C LEU A 27 18.18 25.68 -45.28
N VAL A 28 17.05 25.99 -45.92
CA VAL A 28 15.72 25.69 -45.34
C VAL A 28 15.53 24.19 -45.19
N SER A 29 15.87 23.41 -46.23
CA SER A 29 15.77 21.96 -46.17
C SER A 29 16.60 21.34 -45.05
N ALA A 30 17.87 21.80 -44.93
CA ALA A 30 18.77 21.35 -43.86
C ALA A 30 18.22 21.72 -42.47
N SER A 31 17.68 22.93 -42.30
CA SER A 31 17.09 23.40 -41.07
C SER A 31 15.87 22.58 -40.64
N VAL A 32 14.98 22.27 -41.58
CA VAL A 32 13.79 21.44 -41.32
C VAL A 32 14.20 20.02 -40.93
N ILE A 33 15.16 19.43 -41.63
CA ILE A 33 15.67 18.07 -41.30
C ILE A 33 16.29 18.06 -39.89
N GLN A 34 17.07 19.05 -39.55
CA GLN A 34 17.70 19.16 -38.23
C GLN A 34 16.64 19.36 -37.14
N ALA A 35 15.66 20.21 -37.35
CA ALA A 35 14.57 20.46 -36.39
C ALA A 35 13.74 19.17 -36.15
N SER A 36 13.42 18.41 -37.20
CA SER A 36 12.66 17.16 -37.06
C SER A 36 13.44 16.07 -36.31
N ARG A 37 14.75 15.94 -36.56
CA ARG A 37 15.63 15.04 -35.83
C ARG A 37 15.72 15.40 -34.33
N SER A 38 15.91 16.66 -34.04
CA SER A 38 15.93 17.14 -32.63
C SER A 38 14.62 16.91 -31.93
N ALA A 39 13.49 17.13 -32.57
CA ALA A 39 12.17 16.88 -32.00
C ALA A 39 11.95 15.39 -31.68
N THR A 40 12.41 14.49 -32.56
CA THR A 40 12.30 13.04 -32.35
C THR A 40 13.17 12.59 -31.16
N LEU A 41 14.40 13.06 -31.07
CA LEU A 41 15.32 12.74 -29.96
C LEU A 41 14.77 13.24 -28.61
N VAL A 42 14.26 14.48 -28.57
CA VAL A 42 13.65 15.03 -27.35
C VAL A 42 12.41 14.22 -26.95
N LYS A 43 11.56 13.86 -27.89
CA LYS A 43 10.37 13.05 -27.64
C LYS A 43 10.74 11.66 -27.08
N GLN A 44 11.72 10.99 -27.66
CA GLN A 44 12.20 9.69 -27.17
C GLN A 44 12.81 9.78 -25.77
N ALA A 45 13.71 10.75 -25.55
CA ALA A 45 14.34 10.96 -24.26
C ALA A 45 13.30 11.32 -23.18
N SER A 46 12.35 12.18 -23.51
CA SER A 46 11.27 12.57 -22.59
C SER A 46 10.35 11.39 -22.26
N SER A 47 10.01 10.56 -23.26
CA SER A 47 9.16 9.38 -23.04
C SER A 47 9.85 8.35 -22.15
N SER A 48 11.13 8.04 -22.39
CA SER A 48 11.88 7.07 -21.57
C SER A 48 12.09 7.59 -20.14
N MET A 49 12.37 8.87 -19.95
CA MET A 49 12.49 9.47 -18.61
C MET A 49 11.15 9.44 -17.83
N LEU A 50 10.04 9.67 -18.51
CA LEU A 50 8.71 9.59 -17.90
C LEU A 50 8.38 8.16 -17.49
N GLU A 51 8.65 7.19 -18.35
CA GLU A 51 8.41 5.77 -18.06
C GLU A 51 9.26 5.29 -16.88
N GLU A 52 10.54 5.61 -16.86
CA GLU A 52 11.45 5.27 -15.76
C GLU A 52 11.04 5.96 -14.45
N SER A 53 10.68 7.23 -14.50
CA SER A 53 10.19 7.98 -13.34
C SER A 53 8.86 7.40 -12.81
N ALA A 54 7.95 6.99 -13.70
CA ALA A 54 6.71 6.35 -13.31
C ALA A 54 6.96 5.00 -12.64
N ARG A 55 7.87 4.20 -13.22
CA ARG A 55 8.26 2.90 -12.66
C ARG A 55 8.89 3.03 -11.27
N LEU A 56 9.84 3.95 -11.11
CA LEU A 56 10.48 4.20 -9.82
C LEU A 56 9.47 4.67 -8.76
N ARG A 57 8.55 5.55 -9.13
CA ARG A 57 7.47 6.00 -8.21
C ARG A 57 6.53 4.87 -7.83
N MET A 58 6.17 4.00 -8.77
CA MET A 58 5.31 2.84 -8.48
C MET A 58 6.01 1.86 -7.55
N THR A 59 7.28 1.54 -7.80
CA THR A 59 8.08 0.65 -6.94
C THR A 59 8.21 1.23 -5.53
N ALA A 60 8.60 2.50 -5.41
CA ALA A 60 8.73 3.16 -4.11
C ALA A 60 7.40 3.22 -3.33
N ARG A 61 6.27 3.45 -4.01
CA ARG A 61 4.94 3.39 -3.39
C ARG A 61 4.59 1.98 -2.95
N GLY A 62 4.87 0.97 -3.79
CA GLY A 62 4.64 -0.44 -3.46
C GLY A 62 5.42 -0.87 -2.23
N GLU A 63 6.70 -0.55 -2.16
CA GLU A 63 7.56 -0.82 -1.01
C GLU A 63 7.07 -0.10 0.26
N SER A 64 6.70 1.18 0.14
CA SER A 64 6.15 1.94 1.26
C SER A 64 4.86 1.32 1.80
N GLN A 65 3.96 0.89 0.92
CA GLN A 65 2.71 0.24 1.33
C GLN A 65 2.97 -1.14 1.96
N ALA A 66 3.91 -1.92 1.40
CA ALA A 66 4.28 -3.21 1.96
C ALA A 66 4.85 -3.08 3.38
N LEU A 67 5.73 -2.12 3.61
CA LEU A 67 6.26 -1.80 4.94
C LEU A 67 5.18 -1.34 5.91
N HIS A 68 4.20 -0.57 5.42
CA HIS A 68 3.08 -0.11 6.23
C HIS A 68 2.19 -1.29 6.66
N MET A 69 1.84 -2.18 5.73
CA MET A 69 1.12 -3.42 6.04
C MET A 69 1.90 -4.30 7.01
N GLN A 70 3.20 -4.47 6.81
CA GLN A 70 4.05 -5.24 7.72
C GLN A 70 4.00 -4.69 9.15
N ARG A 71 4.03 -3.37 9.32
CA ARG A 71 3.89 -2.75 10.66
C ARG A 71 2.54 -3.08 11.30
N TYR A 72 1.45 -2.97 10.57
CA TYR A 72 0.13 -3.34 11.09
C TYR A 72 0.07 -4.79 11.58
N PHE A 73 0.63 -5.72 10.81
CA PHE A 73 0.68 -7.12 11.24
C PHE A 73 1.57 -7.33 12.47
N MET A 74 2.71 -6.65 12.52
CA MET A 74 3.61 -6.73 13.68
C MET A 74 2.96 -6.13 14.93
N ASP A 75 2.29 -5.00 14.82
CA ASP A 75 1.57 -4.36 15.92
C ASP A 75 0.43 -5.27 16.43
N ALA A 76 -0.36 -5.83 15.52
CA ALA A 76 -1.42 -6.79 15.87
C ALA A 76 -0.86 -8.04 16.56
N TYR A 77 0.25 -8.59 16.05
CA TYR A 77 0.94 -9.73 16.64
C TYR A 77 1.45 -9.44 18.05
N GLN A 78 2.12 -8.30 18.23
CA GLN A 78 2.63 -7.90 19.55
C GLN A 78 1.50 -7.66 20.55
N TYR A 79 0.41 -7.04 20.09
CA TYR A 79 -0.77 -6.83 20.91
C TYR A 79 -1.42 -8.16 21.31
N GLY A 80 -1.64 -9.06 20.36
CA GLY A 80 -2.19 -10.38 20.64
C GLY A 80 -1.33 -11.20 21.62
N ARG A 81 -0.02 -11.14 21.44
CA ARG A 81 0.93 -11.80 22.35
C ARG A 81 0.88 -11.19 23.77
N GLY A 82 0.81 -9.85 23.86
CA GLY A 82 0.67 -9.18 25.14
C GLY A 82 -0.64 -9.54 25.85
N ALA A 83 -1.76 -9.53 25.11
CA ALA A 83 -3.07 -9.93 25.61
C ALA A 83 -3.07 -11.40 26.10
N ALA A 84 -2.49 -12.32 25.34
CA ALA A 84 -2.37 -13.72 25.74
C ALA A 84 -1.57 -13.87 27.03
N THR A 85 -0.44 -13.16 27.17
CA THR A 85 0.37 -13.17 28.39
C THR A 85 -0.41 -12.64 29.60
N GLN A 86 -1.20 -11.58 29.39
CA GLN A 86 -2.05 -11.00 30.43
C GLN A 86 -3.16 -11.98 30.86
N VAL A 87 -3.83 -12.61 29.94
CA VAL A 87 -4.87 -13.63 30.21
C VAL A 87 -4.31 -14.80 31.00
N LEU A 88 -3.14 -15.32 30.62
CA LEU A 88 -2.47 -16.39 31.35
C LEU A 88 -2.04 -15.95 32.75
N PHE A 89 -1.57 -14.72 32.90
CA PHE A 89 -1.24 -14.16 34.22
C PHE A 89 -2.45 -14.06 35.13
N ILE A 90 -3.61 -13.60 34.62
CA ILE A 90 -4.86 -13.53 35.38
C ILE A 90 -5.29 -14.91 35.83
N ARG A 91 -5.23 -15.91 34.94
CA ARG A 91 -5.51 -17.31 35.26
C ARG A 91 -4.64 -17.82 36.41
N GLU A 92 -3.30 -17.60 36.31
CA GLU A 92 -2.35 -18.02 37.34
C GLU A 92 -2.62 -17.33 38.69
N GLN A 93 -2.97 -16.03 38.66
CA GLN A 93 -3.32 -15.30 39.88
C GLN A 93 -4.64 -15.78 40.50
N ALA A 94 -5.63 -16.12 39.69
CA ALA A 94 -6.89 -16.66 40.15
C ALA A 94 -6.69 -18.03 40.85
N GLU A 95 -5.83 -18.90 40.27
CA GLU A 95 -5.47 -20.18 40.87
C GLU A 95 -4.80 -20.00 42.23
N LYS A 96 -3.83 -19.07 42.33
CA LYS A 96 -3.11 -18.77 43.61
C LYS A 96 -4.00 -18.16 44.68
N ARG A 97 -5.04 -17.41 44.29
CA ARG A 97 -5.98 -16.73 45.19
C ARG A 97 -7.23 -17.57 45.49
N PHE A 98 -7.35 -18.76 44.94
CA PHE A 98 -8.54 -19.59 45.04
C PHE A 98 -9.81 -18.86 44.58
N LEU A 99 -9.68 -18.07 43.50
CA LEU A 99 -10.83 -17.34 42.93
C LEU A 99 -11.83 -18.33 42.40
N ASP A 100 -13.14 -18.03 42.57
CA ASP A 100 -14.16 -18.88 41.98
C ASP A 100 -14.12 -18.79 40.42
N ALA A 101 -14.50 -19.88 39.76
CA ALA A 101 -14.50 -19.97 38.31
C ALA A 101 -15.47 -18.95 37.67
N PHE A 102 -16.54 -18.59 38.30
CA PHE A 102 -17.49 -17.55 37.88
C PHE A 102 -16.77 -16.18 37.81
N ASP A 103 -16.15 -15.78 38.92
CA ASP A 103 -15.43 -14.51 39.03
C ASP A 103 -14.28 -14.43 38.03
N LEU A 104 -13.55 -15.53 37.83
CA LEU A 104 -12.46 -15.58 36.84
C LEU A 104 -12.98 -15.32 35.43
N ARG A 105 -14.08 -15.98 35.02
CA ARG A 105 -14.67 -15.83 33.68
C ARG A 105 -15.22 -14.41 33.48
N GLU A 106 -15.90 -13.85 34.48
CA GLU A 106 -16.39 -12.49 34.45
C GLU A 106 -15.24 -11.47 34.33
N ASP A 107 -14.18 -11.63 35.11
CA ASP A 107 -13.02 -10.77 35.07
C ASP A 107 -12.29 -10.82 33.72
N LEU A 108 -12.09 -12.00 33.18
CA LEU A 108 -11.48 -12.16 31.86
C LEU A 108 -12.35 -11.52 30.76
N ASN A 109 -13.66 -11.74 30.79
CA ASN A 109 -14.59 -11.13 29.84
C ASN A 109 -14.51 -9.61 29.88
N ARG A 110 -14.51 -9.02 31.06
CA ARG A 110 -14.40 -7.57 31.28
C ARG A 110 -13.06 -7.03 30.81
N GLN A 111 -11.96 -7.72 31.10
CA GLN A 111 -10.61 -7.35 30.71
C GLN A 111 -10.44 -7.36 29.18
N ILE A 112 -10.91 -8.41 28.50
CA ILE A 112 -10.82 -8.54 27.05
C ILE A 112 -11.63 -7.44 26.35
N SER A 113 -12.86 -7.17 26.82
CA SER A 113 -13.69 -6.07 26.34
C SER A 113 -12.99 -4.70 26.53
N SER A 114 -12.42 -4.48 27.69
CA SER A 114 -11.70 -3.22 28.00
C SER A 114 -10.45 -3.04 27.13
N ALA A 115 -9.71 -4.12 26.90
CA ALA A 115 -8.53 -4.12 26.05
C ALA A 115 -8.88 -3.76 24.60
N LEU A 116 -9.98 -4.28 24.06
CA LEU A 116 -10.46 -3.90 22.73
C LEU A 116 -10.85 -2.43 22.65
N LYS A 117 -11.60 -1.93 23.64
CA LYS A 117 -12.03 -0.51 23.71
C LYS A 117 -10.84 0.45 23.79
N ALA A 118 -9.77 0.05 24.45
CA ALA A 118 -8.55 0.84 24.57
C ALA A 118 -7.74 0.92 23.27
N ASN A 119 -7.92 -0.02 22.34
CA ASN A 119 -7.18 -0.06 21.09
C ASN A 119 -8.09 0.03 19.87
N ARG A 120 -8.28 1.25 19.36
CA ARG A 120 -9.14 1.53 18.20
C ARG A 120 -8.63 0.98 16.87
N SER A 121 -7.40 0.48 16.83
CA SER A 121 -6.82 -0.11 15.60
C SER A 121 -7.26 -1.55 15.38
N LEU A 122 -7.84 -2.21 16.40
CA LEU A 122 -8.34 -3.56 16.31
C LEU A 122 -9.81 -3.56 15.91
N LEU A 123 -10.18 -4.39 14.96
CA LEU A 123 -11.58 -4.61 14.56
C LEU A 123 -12.32 -5.50 15.56
N GLY A 124 -11.60 -6.41 16.19
CA GLY A 124 -12.13 -7.34 17.18
C GLY A 124 -11.00 -8.11 17.85
N ILE A 125 -11.35 -8.77 18.93
CA ILE A 125 -10.49 -9.68 19.68
C ILE A 125 -11.30 -10.92 20.06
N TYR A 126 -10.68 -12.08 19.92
CA TYR A 126 -11.25 -13.31 20.44
C TYR A 126 -10.22 -14.05 21.27
N VAL A 127 -10.72 -14.76 22.28
CA VAL A 127 -9.92 -15.63 23.15
C VAL A 127 -10.64 -16.95 23.29
N VAL A 128 -9.94 -18.04 22.99
CA VAL A 128 -10.48 -19.39 23.08
C VAL A 128 -9.49 -20.25 23.86
N PHE A 129 -9.97 -20.88 24.92
CA PHE A 129 -9.18 -21.89 25.63
C PHE A 129 -9.48 -23.29 25.07
N GLU A 130 -8.55 -24.20 25.23
CA GLU A 130 -8.84 -25.62 25.00
C GLU A 130 -9.87 -26.15 26.02
N PRO A 131 -10.59 -27.24 25.74
CA PRO A 131 -11.59 -27.79 26.67
C PRO A 131 -10.99 -27.95 28.07
N ASN A 132 -11.71 -27.44 29.05
CA ASN A 132 -11.31 -27.43 30.47
C ASN A 132 -9.98 -26.77 30.80
N ALA A 133 -9.37 -26.04 29.85
CA ALA A 133 -8.04 -25.48 30.04
C ALA A 133 -8.02 -24.17 30.86
N LEU A 134 -9.13 -23.48 31.01
CA LEU A 134 -9.20 -22.27 31.82
C LEU A 134 -9.23 -22.57 33.31
N ASP A 135 -10.25 -23.34 33.76
CA ASP A 135 -10.59 -23.55 35.16
C ASP A 135 -10.99 -24.99 35.48
N GLY A 136 -11.02 -25.87 34.48
CA GLY A 136 -11.43 -27.26 34.60
C GLY A 136 -12.92 -27.49 34.83
N LYS A 137 -13.77 -26.49 34.59
CA LYS A 137 -15.19 -26.51 34.96
C LYS A 137 -16.14 -26.14 33.80
N ASP A 138 -15.77 -26.47 32.57
CA ASP A 138 -16.59 -26.13 31.40
C ASP A 138 -18.01 -26.64 31.49
N ASP A 139 -18.24 -27.80 32.09
CA ASP A 139 -19.55 -28.44 32.29
C ASP A 139 -20.52 -27.57 33.11
N LEU A 140 -20.02 -26.68 33.96
CA LEU A 140 -20.84 -25.78 34.77
C LEU A 140 -21.27 -24.52 34.03
N PHE A 141 -20.67 -24.25 32.85
CA PHE A 141 -20.84 -22.99 32.13
C PHE A 141 -21.41 -23.15 30.72
N VAL A 142 -22.11 -24.24 30.47
CA VAL A 142 -22.79 -24.52 29.18
C VAL A 142 -23.77 -23.40 28.87
N ASP A 143 -23.72 -22.85 27.65
CA ASP A 143 -24.62 -21.79 27.17
C ASP A 143 -24.61 -20.50 28.00
N GLN A 144 -23.53 -20.22 28.71
CA GLN A 144 -23.39 -18.97 29.49
C GLN A 144 -22.59 -17.91 28.73
N ASP A 145 -23.18 -17.37 27.66
CA ASP A 145 -22.54 -16.35 26.78
C ASP A 145 -22.11 -15.11 27.55
N ASN A 146 -22.86 -14.70 28.58
CA ASN A 146 -22.53 -13.57 29.43
C ASN A 146 -21.22 -13.74 30.20
N LEU A 147 -20.78 -14.97 30.42
CA LEU A 147 -19.49 -15.34 31.03
C LEU A 147 -18.43 -15.74 29.99
N GLY A 148 -18.71 -15.52 28.70
CA GLY A 148 -17.81 -15.87 27.61
C GLY A 148 -17.71 -17.35 27.34
N SER A 149 -18.76 -18.12 27.62
CA SER A 149 -18.79 -19.58 27.43
C SER A 149 -19.69 -19.95 26.26
N ASN A 150 -19.29 -20.96 25.49
CA ASN A 150 -20.04 -21.42 24.34
C ASN A 150 -21.04 -22.55 24.74
N ASP A 151 -21.67 -23.18 23.73
CA ASP A 151 -22.60 -24.29 23.82
C ASP A 151 -22.05 -25.56 24.55
N LYS A 152 -20.75 -25.63 24.76
CA LYS A 152 -20.04 -26.69 25.49
C LYS A 152 -19.43 -26.22 26.81
N GLY A 153 -19.75 -25.01 27.24
CA GLY A 153 -19.21 -24.36 28.43
C GLY A 153 -17.76 -23.93 28.32
N ARG A 154 -17.10 -24.16 27.17
CA ARG A 154 -15.73 -23.76 26.91
C ARG A 154 -15.64 -22.25 26.90
N PHE A 155 -14.62 -21.66 27.55
CA PHE A 155 -14.39 -20.25 27.44
C PHE A 155 -13.95 -19.89 26.01
N SER A 156 -14.83 -19.17 25.32
CA SER A 156 -14.69 -18.81 23.91
C SER A 156 -15.42 -17.49 23.68
N ILE A 157 -14.69 -16.40 23.78
CA ILE A 157 -15.26 -15.07 23.73
C ILE A 157 -14.79 -14.32 22.50
N TYR A 158 -15.70 -13.56 21.91
CA TYR A 158 -15.43 -12.65 20.80
C TYR A 158 -16.03 -11.28 21.10
N TRP A 159 -15.22 -10.24 20.97
CA TRP A 159 -15.63 -8.85 21.02
C TRP A 159 -15.26 -8.13 19.73
N SER A 160 -16.18 -7.35 19.19
CA SER A 160 -15.93 -6.49 18.02
C SER A 160 -16.17 -5.02 18.38
N GLN A 161 -15.48 -4.14 17.67
CA GLN A 161 -15.83 -2.72 17.65
C GLN A 161 -16.96 -2.59 16.64
N GLY A 162 -18.17 -2.35 17.13
CA GLY A 162 -19.35 -2.04 16.35
C GLY A 162 -19.35 -0.59 15.85
#